data_dcc27ab5f24cbbf6852ba416728fa55f
#
_entry.id   dcc27ab5f24cbbf6852ba416728fa55f
#
_cell.length_a   1.000
_cell.length_b   1.000
_cell.length_c   1.000
_cell.angle_alpha   90.00
_cell.angle_beta   90.00
_cell.angle_gamma   90.00
#
_symmetry.space_group_name_H-M   'P 1'
#
loop_
_entity.id
_entity.type
_entity.pdbx_description
1 polymer ?
#
loop_
_entity_poly.entity_id
_entity_poly.type
_entity_poly.pdbx_seq_one_letter_code
_entity_poly.pdbx_strand_id
1 'polypeptide(L)'
;MLWLVKSDPLKVLVLSGLAFYIAFIPHLDYPYPIHIDEWVHLSFTKGLMAEGSLDIVEPFTGDPIRLENRLEFGFQLPLGIFQRITGIDWNAIFRYSPSLVFMVTVFFVYLFARKEGYGWQAALLACLVPTSVRILGPAFLVPVALGLVFLPLMLYLAFNCRKWWSYLLLFVFTGFLISMHGPSIISIVIILLPYIVMNSRNELGHSLKTASALFLPFLLVLPFAFEVVSTLFQSLVTRKLPIGDSYIPQLLSDYGYLPIILAFIGVIGLTLRGGIKNISLVSGLVLLLGMLALFQVFGFGIDSIYLRGLLFGTLLMGVLGGAGLREIGTLRLPEKIVARLRFPVLTKYLGTGLCIIIIGFTLAIAIPARLNELYYHTIDQTDYDAFVWIRDNIGEEYGRAIVDPWKATAFTAITGKHVYTRTHLGPTAIGAQTQHFLRDGSADTELLRENQLSIVYTRLFDGQQNMEFGSANPDLVEVKRNIYLLKK
;
A
#
# COMPACT_ATOMS: atom_id res chain seq x y z
N MET A 1 -23.57 -10.09 28.21
CA MET A 1 -23.50 -9.22 27.02
C MET A 1 -23.03 -7.78 27.33
N LEU A 2 -23.57 -7.09 28.34
CA LEU A 2 -23.16 -5.73 28.73
C LEU A 2 -21.69 -5.59 29.21
N TRP A 3 -21.09 -6.65 29.78
CA TRP A 3 -19.68 -6.67 30.17
C TRP A 3 -18.72 -6.69 28.96
N LEU A 4 -19.08 -7.41 27.88
CA LEU A 4 -18.32 -7.47 26.63
C LEU A 4 -18.21 -6.10 25.94
N VAL A 5 -19.27 -5.27 26.05
CA VAL A 5 -19.29 -3.91 25.46
C VAL A 5 -18.37 -2.95 26.22
N LYS A 6 -18.05 -3.23 27.49
CA LYS A 6 -17.24 -2.37 28.34
C LYS A 6 -15.74 -2.74 28.33
N SER A 7 -15.35 -3.94 27.86
CA SER A 7 -13.95 -4.37 27.89
C SER A 7 -13.20 -3.88 26.66
N ASP A 8 -12.27 -2.95 26.85
CA ASP A 8 -11.39 -2.46 25.77
C ASP A 8 -10.53 -3.58 25.12
N PRO A 9 -9.99 -4.57 25.86
CA PRO A 9 -9.23 -5.67 25.25
C PRO A 9 -10.04 -6.49 24.23
N LEU A 10 -11.32 -6.76 24.53
CA LEU A 10 -12.17 -7.51 23.61
C LEU A 10 -12.47 -6.72 22.32
N LYS A 11 -12.72 -5.41 22.43
CA LYS A 11 -12.92 -4.56 21.24
C LYS A 11 -11.68 -4.56 20.36
N VAL A 12 -10.50 -4.45 20.96
CA VAL A 12 -9.21 -4.52 20.25
C VAL A 12 -9.06 -5.86 19.55
N LEU A 13 -9.34 -6.97 20.23
CA LEU A 13 -9.26 -8.31 19.64
C LEU A 13 -10.19 -8.46 18.43
N VAL A 14 -11.46 -8.05 18.57
CA VAL A 14 -12.45 -8.12 17.47
C VAL A 14 -12.05 -7.23 16.30
N LEU A 15 -11.57 -6.01 16.55
CA LEU A 15 -11.11 -5.10 15.50
C LEU A 15 -9.84 -5.59 14.82
N SER A 16 -8.91 -6.20 15.57
CA SER A 16 -7.73 -6.83 15.02
C SER A 16 -8.10 -8.01 14.11
N GLY A 17 -9.05 -8.85 14.54
CA GLY A 17 -9.58 -9.93 13.71
C GLY A 17 -10.28 -9.43 12.44
N LEU A 18 -11.05 -8.33 12.55
CA LEU A 18 -11.69 -7.69 11.39
C LEU A 18 -10.65 -7.11 10.43
N ALA A 19 -9.63 -6.42 10.94
CA ALA A 19 -8.54 -5.89 10.13
C ALA A 19 -7.80 -6.99 9.39
N PHE A 20 -7.46 -8.08 10.10
CA PHE A 20 -6.85 -9.26 9.50
C PHE A 20 -7.72 -9.81 8.38
N TYR A 21 -9.00 -10.07 8.66
CA TYR A 21 -9.93 -10.64 7.68
C TYR A 21 -10.05 -9.77 6.43
N ILE A 22 -10.26 -8.46 6.59
CA ILE A 22 -10.43 -7.54 5.45
C ILE A 22 -9.18 -7.50 4.57
N ALA A 23 -7.99 -7.45 5.16
CA ALA A 23 -6.75 -7.46 4.39
C ALA A 23 -6.44 -8.84 3.79
N PHE A 24 -6.98 -9.93 4.37
CA PHE A 24 -6.78 -11.30 3.91
C PHE A 24 -7.75 -11.71 2.79
N ILE A 25 -8.83 -10.98 2.58
CA ILE A 25 -9.85 -11.30 1.56
C ILE A 25 -9.25 -11.69 0.21
N PRO A 26 -8.29 -10.94 -0.38
CA PRO A 26 -7.72 -11.30 -1.67
C PRO A 26 -6.95 -12.62 -1.69
N HIS A 27 -6.51 -13.09 -0.52
CA HIS A 27 -5.73 -14.31 -0.35
C HIS A 27 -6.57 -15.54 0.08
N LEU A 28 -7.90 -15.41 0.17
CA LEU A 28 -8.74 -16.54 0.57
C LEU A 28 -8.52 -17.75 -0.32
N ASP A 29 -8.58 -17.53 -1.63
CA ASP A 29 -8.46 -18.59 -2.65
C ASP A 29 -7.19 -18.46 -3.51
N TYR A 30 -6.28 -17.52 -3.15
CA TYR A 30 -5.07 -17.25 -3.93
C TYR A 30 -3.82 -17.26 -3.05
N PRO A 31 -2.91 -18.23 -3.23
CA PRO A 31 -1.76 -18.42 -2.35
C PRO A 31 -0.53 -17.57 -2.70
N TYR A 32 -0.51 -16.94 -3.87
CA TYR A 32 0.65 -16.22 -4.42
C TYR A 32 0.59 -14.72 -4.10
N PRO A 33 1.70 -13.98 -4.30
CA PRO A 33 1.65 -12.51 -4.37
C PRO A 33 0.61 -12.03 -5.38
N ILE A 34 -0.25 -11.09 -4.98
CA ILE A 34 -1.45 -10.71 -5.75
C ILE A 34 -1.11 -9.70 -6.83
N HIS A 35 -0.16 -8.80 -6.55
CA HIS A 35 0.11 -7.65 -7.40
C HIS A 35 1.52 -7.71 -8.02
N ILE A 36 1.67 -7.10 -9.19
CA ILE A 36 2.95 -6.99 -9.91
C ILE A 36 4.05 -6.43 -9.01
N ASP A 37 3.75 -5.37 -8.23
CA ASP A 37 4.74 -4.74 -7.35
C ASP A 37 5.25 -5.69 -6.26
N GLU A 38 4.41 -6.60 -5.76
CA GLU A 38 4.86 -7.61 -4.78
C GLU A 38 5.91 -8.54 -5.39
N TRP A 39 5.69 -8.99 -6.64
CA TRP A 39 6.66 -9.79 -7.37
C TRP A 39 7.94 -9.02 -7.68
N VAL A 40 7.82 -7.71 -7.97
CA VAL A 40 8.98 -6.83 -8.15
C VAL A 40 9.79 -6.77 -6.87
N HIS A 41 9.15 -6.47 -5.73
CA HIS A 41 9.86 -6.42 -4.44
C HIS A 41 10.46 -7.77 -4.05
N LEU A 42 9.79 -8.89 -4.34
CA LEU A 42 10.32 -10.22 -4.11
C LEU A 42 11.59 -10.47 -4.96
N SER A 43 11.57 -10.11 -6.24
CA SER A 43 12.74 -10.28 -7.13
C SER A 43 13.94 -9.49 -6.63
N PHE A 44 13.75 -8.21 -6.28
CA PHE A 44 14.81 -7.38 -5.72
C PHE A 44 15.29 -7.88 -4.35
N THR A 45 14.40 -8.37 -3.51
CA THR A 45 14.76 -8.95 -2.21
C THR A 45 15.64 -10.18 -2.39
N LYS A 46 15.29 -11.07 -3.32
CA LYS A 46 16.09 -12.26 -3.63
C LYS A 46 17.47 -11.88 -4.20
N GLY A 47 17.53 -10.93 -5.14
CA GLY A 47 18.78 -10.41 -5.68
C GLY A 47 19.67 -9.83 -4.60
N LEU A 48 19.13 -8.96 -3.74
CA LEU A 48 19.85 -8.38 -2.60
C LEU A 48 20.41 -9.46 -1.63
N MET A 49 19.62 -10.51 -1.35
CA MET A 49 20.07 -11.59 -0.47
C MET A 49 21.11 -12.52 -1.12
N ALA A 50 21.07 -12.66 -2.43
CA ALA A 50 22.05 -13.46 -3.18
C ALA A 50 23.40 -12.75 -3.27
N GLU A 51 23.40 -11.46 -3.64
CA GLU A 51 24.62 -10.66 -3.79
C GLU A 51 25.24 -10.25 -2.44
N GLY A 52 24.42 -10.09 -1.38
CA GLY A 52 24.89 -9.62 -0.07
C GLY A 52 25.41 -8.18 -0.08
N SER A 53 25.03 -7.38 -1.06
CA SER A 53 25.45 -6.01 -1.34
C SER A 53 24.27 -5.18 -1.82
N LEU A 54 24.36 -3.84 -1.71
CA LEU A 54 23.41 -2.91 -2.34
C LEU A 54 23.67 -2.73 -3.85
N ASP A 55 24.86 -3.07 -4.32
CA ASP A 55 25.17 -3.20 -5.73
C ASP A 55 24.68 -4.58 -6.19
N ILE A 56 23.66 -4.62 -7.00
CA ILE A 56 23.04 -5.86 -7.50
C ILE A 56 22.86 -5.83 -9.01
N VAL A 57 22.67 -7.00 -9.60
CA VAL A 57 22.17 -7.12 -10.96
C VAL A 57 20.67 -6.91 -10.96
N GLU A 58 20.16 -6.06 -11.85
CA GLU A 58 18.72 -5.80 -11.99
C GLU A 58 18.01 -7.10 -12.40
N PRO A 59 17.09 -7.62 -11.58
CA PRO A 59 16.59 -8.98 -11.77
C PRO A 59 15.89 -9.23 -13.12
N PHE A 60 15.37 -8.17 -13.75
CA PHE A 60 14.57 -8.29 -14.97
C PHE A 60 15.38 -8.11 -16.25
N THR A 61 16.36 -7.18 -16.24
CA THR A 61 17.15 -6.83 -17.44
C THR A 61 18.55 -7.42 -17.44
N GLY A 62 19.12 -7.68 -16.28
CA GLY A 62 20.50 -8.11 -16.13
C GLY A 62 21.52 -6.98 -16.00
N ASP A 63 21.06 -5.71 -15.95
CA ASP A 63 21.96 -4.56 -15.86
C ASP A 63 22.44 -4.33 -14.42
N PRO A 64 23.68 -3.86 -14.21
CA PRO A 64 24.15 -3.48 -12.87
C PRO A 64 23.36 -2.27 -12.34
N ILE A 65 22.89 -2.36 -11.11
CA ILE A 65 22.21 -1.25 -10.44
C ILE A 65 22.68 -1.10 -9.00
N ARG A 66 22.53 0.13 -8.49
CA ARG A 66 22.67 0.44 -7.06
C ARG A 66 21.30 0.66 -6.43
N LEU A 67 20.96 -0.16 -5.43
CA LEU A 67 19.65 -0.09 -4.77
C LEU A 67 19.43 1.22 -3.99
N GLU A 68 20.52 1.85 -3.51
CA GLU A 68 20.42 3.15 -2.87
C GLU A 68 19.76 4.22 -3.75
N ASN A 69 19.95 4.12 -5.08
CA ASN A 69 19.32 5.02 -6.04
C ASN A 69 17.82 4.80 -6.16
N ARG A 70 17.27 3.70 -5.65
CA ARG A 70 15.84 3.39 -5.66
C ARG A 70 15.12 3.75 -4.36
N LEU A 71 15.85 4.01 -3.27
CA LEU A 71 15.29 4.35 -1.94
C LEU A 71 14.19 3.39 -1.46
N GLU A 72 14.31 2.10 -1.75
CA GLU A 72 13.37 1.06 -1.31
C GLU A 72 14.08 -0.12 -0.62
N PHE A 73 15.40 -0.07 -0.50
CA PHE A 73 16.18 -1.12 0.17
C PHE A 73 15.80 -1.29 1.65
N GLY A 74 15.30 -0.23 2.28
CA GLY A 74 14.74 -0.28 3.64
C GLY A 74 13.50 -1.16 3.80
N PHE A 75 12.83 -1.53 2.69
CA PHE A 75 11.79 -2.54 2.67
C PHE A 75 12.36 -3.94 2.37
N GLN A 76 13.18 -4.02 1.33
CA GLN A 76 13.69 -5.29 0.81
C GLN A 76 14.66 -5.98 1.77
N LEU A 77 15.57 -5.23 2.41
CA LEU A 77 16.56 -5.77 3.32
C LEU A 77 15.94 -6.41 4.58
N PRO A 78 15.04 -5.74 5.34
CA PRO A 78 14.37 -6.37 6.47
C PRO A 78 13.53 -7.58 6.08
N LEU A 79 12.87 -7.53 4.91
CA LEU A 79 12.06 -8.64 4.40
C LEU A 79 12.94 -9.87 4.09
N GLY A 80 14.08 -9.66 3.43
CA GLY A 80 15.03 -10.73 3.12
C GLY A 80 15.68 -11.31 4.38
N ILE A 81 16.09 -10.46 5.34
CA ILE A 81 16.62 -10.89 6.64
C ILE A 81 15.56 -11.71 7.41
N PHE A 82 14.32 -11.22 7.45
CA PHE A 82 13.22 -11.94 8.11
C PHE A 82 13.03 -13.34 7.52
N GLN A 83 12.96 -13.46 6.21
CA GLN A 83 12.85 -14.75 5.54
C GLN A 83 14.04 -15.66 5.85
N ARG A 84 15.28 -15.13 5.79
CA ARG A 84 16.50 -15.90 6.04
C ARG A 84 16.60 -16.42 7.48
N ILE A 85 16.13 -15.63 8.46
CA ILE A 85 16.12 -16.03 9.88
C ILE A 85 15.03 -17.06 10.15
N THR A 86 13.82 -16.86 9.58
CA THR A 86 12.66 -17.69 9.89
C THR A 86 12.54 -18.94 9.03
N GLY A 87 13.12 -18.93 7.83
CA GLY A 87 12.95 -19.99 6.83
C GLY A 87 11.53 -20.12 6.26
N ILE A 88 10.63 -19.15 6.56
CA ILE A 88 9.25 -19.20 6.07
C ILE A 88 9.24 -19.05 4.55
N ASP A 89 8.40 -19.86 3.89
CA ASP A 89 8.23 -19.78 2.44
C ASP A 89 7.74 -18.40 1.98
N TRP A 90 8.23 -17.94 0.83
CA TRP A 90 7.89 -16.62 0.28
C TRP A 90 6.40 -16.44 0.04
N ASN A 91 5.73 -17.46 -0.50
CA ASN A 91 4.28 -17.39 -0.71
C ASN A 91 3.53 -17.20 0.61
N ALA A 92 3.96 -17.90 1.68
CA ALA A 92 3.38 -17.71 3.01
C ALA A 92 3.62 -16.29 3.55
N ILE A 93 4.84 -15.72 3.35
CA ILE A 93 5.14 -14.35 3.76
C ILE A 93 4.20 -13.38 3.06
N PHE A 94 4.10 -13.43 1.73
CA PHE A 94 3.24 -12.50 0.97
C PHE A 94 1.75 -12.72 1.24
N ARG A 95 1.33 -13.94 1.54
CA ARG A 95 -0.06 -14.28 1.86
C ARG A 95 -0.53 -13.74 3.21
N TYR A 96 0.31 -13.83 4.25
CA TYR A 96 -0.13 -13.55 5.63
C TYR A 96 0.38 -12.21 6.17
N SER A 97 1.56 -11.75 5.77
CA SER A 97 2.17 -10.55 6.34
C SER A 97 1.38 -9.26 6.11
N PRO A 98 0.73 -9.03 4.95
CA PRO A 98 -0.10 -7.83 4.76
C PRO A 98 -1.16 -7.70 5.85
N SER A 99 -1.89 -8.79 6.11
CA SER A 99 -2.95 -8.83 7.11
C SER A 99 -2.44 -8.60 8.54
N LEU A 100 -1.26 -9.16 8.87
CA LEU A 100 -0.62 -8.93 10.16
C LEU A 100 -0.15 -7.49 10.32
N VAL A 101 0.44 -6.90 9.29
CA VAL A 101 0.85 -5.48 9.26
C VAL A 101 -0.37 -4.58 9.43
N PHE A 102 -1.47 -4.89 8.76
CA PHE A 102 -2.69 -4.11 8.89
C PHE A 102 -3.33 -4.20 10.28
N MET A 103 -3.32 -5.39 10.88
CA MET A 103 -3.68 -5.56 12.30
C MET A 103 -2.91 -4.58 13.21
N VAL A 104 -1.59 -4.50 13.02
CA VAL A 104 -0.71 -3.60 13.80
C VAL A 104 -1.06 -2.14 13.50
N THR A 105 -1.35 -1.79 12.24
CA THR A 105 -1.79 -0.43 11.86
C THR A 105 -3.05 -0.04 12.62
N VAL A 106 -4.08 -0.88 12.59
CA VAL A 106 -5.37 -0.65 13.27
C VAL A 106 -5.19 -0.57 14.79
N PHE A 107 -4.31 -1.39 15.35
CA PHE A 107 -3.95 -1.31 16.76
C PHE A 107 -3.31 0.04 17.14
N PHE A 108 -2.39 0.56 16.34
CA PHE A 108 -1.82 1.88 16.59
C PHE A 108 -2.82 3.02 16.38
N VAL A 109 -3.75 2.90 15.44
CA VAL A 109 -4.88 3.83 15.32
C VAL A 109 -5.71 3.83 16.60
N TYR A 110 -6.04 2.63 17.13
CA TYR A 110 -6.73 2.51 18.41
C TYR A 110 -5.98 3.22 19.54
N LEU A 111 -4.69 2.96 19.71
CA LEU A 111 -3.88 3.55 20.76
C LEU A 111 -3.82 5.09 20.64
N PHE A 112 -3.64 5.60 19.43
CA PHE A 112 -3.62 7.03 19.15
C PHE A 112 -4.95 7.70 19.52
N ALA A 113 -6.05 7.22 18.95
CA ALA A 113 -7.36 7.81 19.13
C ALA A 113 -7.99 7.55 20.52
N ARG A 114 -7.52 6.51 21.23
CA ARG A 114 -7.96 6.22 22.62
C ARG A 114 -7.64 7.36 23.58
N LYS A 115 -6.53 8.07 23.38
CA LYS A 115 -6.17 9.23 24.21
C LYS A 115 -7.20 10.35 24.14
N GLU A 116 -7.88 10.46 22.99
CA GLU A 116 -8.93 11.45 22.73
C GLU A 116 -10.35 10.87 22.95
N GLY A 117 -10.44 9.61 23.40
CA GLY A 117 -11.68 8.93 23.81
C GLY A 117 -12.55 8.36 22.68
N TYR A 118 -12.01 8.14 21.46
CA TYR A 118 -12.71 7.50 20.34
C TYR A 118 -11.89 6.37 19.69
N GLY A 119 -11.06 5.68 20.48
CA GLY A 119 -10.11 4.68 19.98
C GLY A 119 -10.74 3.55 19.16
N TRP A 120 -11.77 2.89 19.68
CA TRP A 120 -12.38 1.77 18.98
C TRP A 120 -13.18 2.20 17.73
N GLN A 121 -13.76 3.40 17.74
CA GLN A 121 -14.46 3.94 16.60
C GLN A 121 -13.50 4.24 15.45
N ALA A 122 -12.36 4.87 15.79
CA ALA A 122 -11.30 5.15 14.81
C ALA A 122 -10.70 3.86 14.23
N ALA A 123 -10.42 2.87 15.10
CA ALA A 123 -9.91 1.57 14.67
C ALA A 123 -10.90 0.83 13.75
N LEU A 124 -12.21 0.89 14.05
CA LEU A 124 -13.24 0.30 13.19
C LEU A 124 -13.23 0.91 11.78
N LEU A 125 -13.20 2.24 11.68
CA LEU A 125 -13.19 2.91 10.37
C LEU A 125 -11.85 2.78 9.66
N ALA A 126 -10.74 2.66 10.39
CA ALA A 126 -9.44 2.34 9.82
C ALA A 126 -9.42 0.93 9.17
N CYS A 127 -10.18 -0.05 9.69
CA CYS A 127 -10.32 -1.36 9.03
C CYS A 127 -10.88 -1.25 7.60
N LEU A 128 -11.57 -0.14 7.29
CA LEU A 128 -12.20 0.08 5.99
C LEU A 128 -11.31 0.82 4.99
N VAL A 129 -10.05 1.14 5.35
CA VAL A 129 -9.08 1.73 4.39
C VAL A 129 -9.04 0.87 3.14
N PRO A 130 -9.25 1.46 1.95
CA PRO A 130 -9.41 0.69 0.73
C PRO A 130 -8.11 0.02 0.31
N THR A 131 -8.26 -1.14 -0.31
CA THR A 131 -7.22 -1.78 -1.10
C THR A 131 -7.69 -1.79 -2.55
N SER A 132 -6.91 -1.22 -3.43
CA SER A 132 -7.14 -1.34 -4.86
C SER A 132 -5.79 -1.48 -5.58
N VAL A 133 -5.82 -2.02 -6.77
CA VAL A 133 -4.63 -2.20 -7.61
C VAL A 133 -3.89 -0.88 -7.93
N ARG A 134 -4.55 0.26 -7.80
CA ARG A 134 -3.99 1.58 -8.10
C ARG A 134 -3.36 2.27 -6.89
N ILE A 135 -4.00 2.19 -5.72
CA ILE A 135 -3.53 2.88 -4.49
C ILE A 135 -2.70 1.98 -3.58
N LEU A 136 -2.61 0.68 -3.86
CA LEU A 136 -1.83 -0.31 -3.13
C LEU A 136 -2.13 -0.29 -1.63
N GLY A 137 -3.36 -0.63 -1.29
CA GLY A 137 -3.84 -0.62 0.08
C GLY A 137 -3.28 -1.76 0.95
N PRO A 138 -3.86 -1.93 2.15
CA PRO A 138 -3.29 -2.79 3.19
C PRO A 138 -3.30 -4.31 2.89
N ALA A 139 -3.92 -4.78 1.82
CA ALA A 139 -3.89 -6.19 1.46
C ALA A 139 -2.64 -6.61 0.67
N PHE A 140 -1.77 -5.66 0.28
CA PHE A 140 -0.54 -5.95 -0.44
C PHE A 140 0.68 -5.80 0.47
N LEU A 141 1.67 -6.69 0.32
CA LEU A 141 2.96 -6.57 0.99
C LEU A 141 3.90 -5.67 0.16
N VAL A 142 3.67 -4.38 0.28
CA VAL A 142 4.44 -3.34 -0.43
C VAL A 142 4.87 -2.23 0.53
N PRO A 143 5.89 -1.42 0.21
CA PRO A 143 6.42 -0.41 1.10
C PRO A 143 5.36 0.57 1.64
N VAL A 144 4.39 0.99 0.83
CA VAL A 144 3.34 1.93 1.25
C VAL A 144 2.40 1.32 2.30
N ALA A 145 2.05 0.04 2.19
CA ALA A 145 1.20 -0.64 3.16
C ALA A 145 1.92 -0.75 4.53
N LEU A 146 3.21 -1.06 4.53
CA LEU A 146 4.02 -1.01 5.75
C LEU A 146 4.14 0.42 6.28
N GLY A 147 4.24 1.41 5.40
CA GLY A 147 4.26 2.84 5.76
C GLY A 147 3.05 3.31 6.55
N LEU A 148 1.86 2.71 6.33
CA LEU A 148 0.63 3.05 7.07
C LEU A 148 0.75 2.84 8.58
N VAL A 149 1.53 1.85 9.03
CA VAL A 149 1.78 1.59 10.47
C VAL A 149 2.35 2.82 11.16
N PHE A 150 3.23 3.54 10.46
CA PHE A 150 3.97 4.65 11.03
C PHE A 150 3.13 5.92 11.20
N LEU A 151 2.07 6.15 10.42
CA LEU A 151 1.24 7.33 10.58
C LEU A 151 0.65 7.46 11.99
N PRO A 152 -0.16 6.52 12.51
CA PRO A 152 -0.72 6.64 13.85
C PRO A 152 0.34 6.57 14.95
N LEU A 153 1.43 5.83 14.73
CA LEU A 153 2.53 5.73 15.68
C LEU A 153 3.29 7.06 15.81
N MET A 154 3.65 7.69 14.70
CA MET A 154 4.35 8.99 14.70
C MET A 154 3.45 10.12 15.23
N LEU A 155 2.15 10.11 14.88
CA LEU A 155 1.16 11.01 15.49
C LEU A 155 1.08 10.81 17.02
N TYR A 156 1.06 9.56 17.49
CA TYR A 156 1.04 9.26 18.92
C TYR A 156 2.29 9.81 19.63
N LEU A 157 3.46 9.57 19.07
CA LEU A 157 4.73 10.05 19.64
C LEU A 157 4.79 11.58 19.65
N ALA A 158 4.49 12.25 18.54
CA ALA A 158 4.54 13.70 18.44
C ALA A 158 3.53 14.39 19.36
N PHE A 159 2.30 13.89 19.45
CA PHE A 159 1.23 14.54 20.21
C PHE A 159 1.29 14.27 21.72
N ASN A 160 1.77 13.08 22.13
CA ASN A 160 1.57 12.60 23.51
C ASN A 160 2.86 12.36 24.28
N CYS A 161 4.01 12.31 23.63
CA CYS A 161 5.28 12.00 24.28
C CYS A 161 6.22 13.21 24.29
N ARG A 162 6.86 13.46 25.45
CA ARG A 162 7.80 14.56 25.67
C ARG A 162 9.17 14.07 26.10
N LYS A 163 9.37 12.75 26.18
CA LYS A 163 10.61 12.11 26.60
C LYS A 163 11.62 12.10 25.45
N TRP A 164 12.91 12.14 25.77
CA TRP A 164 13.98 12.15 24.75
C TRP A 164 13.90 10.97 23.76
N TRP A 165 13.54 9.78 24.24
CA TRP A 165 13.42 8.59 23.41
C TRP A 165 12.32 8.71 22.34
N SER A 166 11.28 9.51 22.57
CA SER A 166 10.22 9.70 21.55
C SER A 166 10.73 10.49 20.34
N TYR A 167 11.63 11.46 20.56
CA TYR A 167 12.27 12.18 19.46
C TYR A 167 13.28 11.29 18.74
N LEU A 168 14.01 10.45 19.46
CA LEU A 168 14.90 9.45 18.88
C LEU A 168 14.11 8.47 18.00
N LEU A 169 12.97 7.96 18.49
CA LEU A 169 12.11 7.09 17.69
C LEU A 169 11.56 7.80 16.45
N LEU A 170 11.11 9.04 16.56
CA LEU A 170 10.67 9.82 15.39
C LEU A 170 11.80 9.98 14.37
N PHE A 171 13.02 10.26 14.81
CA PHE A 171 14.20 10.36 13.96
C PHE A 171 14.51 9.04 13.26
N VAL A 172 14.55 7.93 13.99
CA VAL A 172 14.82 6.59 13.45
C VAL A 172 13.72 6.17 12.47
N PHE A 173 12.45 6.38 12.82
CA PHE A 173 11.33 6.05 11.92
C PHE A 173 11.34 6.89 10.66
N THR A 174 11.69 8.17 10.76
CA THR A 174 11.83 9.03 9.57
C THR A 174 12.96 8.53 8.67
N GLY A 175 14.13 8.25 9.21
CA GLY A 175 15.26 7.69 8.46
C GLY A 175 14.93 6.35 7.80
N PHE A 176 14.26 5.46 8.54
CA PHE A 176 13.78 4.18 8.02
C PHE A 176 12.78 4.37 6.87
N LEU A 177 11.78 5.25 7.06
CA LEU A 177 10.79 5.53 6.03
C LEU A 177 11.38 6.17 4.76
N ILE A 178 12.41 7.01 4.89
CA ILE A 178 13.11 7.57 3.72
C ILE A 178 13.71 6.43 2.87
N SER A 179 14.36 5.46 3.51
CA SER A 179 14.97 4.32 2.81
C SER A 179 13.97 3.26 2.36
N MET A 180 12.78 3.23 2.98
CA MET A 180 11.73 2.26 2.69
C MET A 180 10.74 2.78 1.64
N HIS A 181 10.25 4.03 1.81
CA HIS A 181 9.25 4.62 0.93
C HIS A 181 9.11 6.13 1.14
N GLY A 182 9.82 6.91 0.35
CA GLY A 182 9.83 8.38 0.41
C GLY A 182 8.44 9.04 0.39
N PRO A 183 7.49 8.64 -0.49
CA PRO A 183 6.14 9.21 -0.50
C PRO A 183 5.37 9.04 0.81
N SER A 184 5.58 7.95 1.55
CA SER A 184 4.95 7.72 2.86
C SER A 184 5.42 8.74 3.88
N ILE A 185 6.73 8.94 4.02
CA ILE A 185 7.24 9.90 5.01
C ILE A 185 6.87 11.34 4.66
N ILE A 186 6.86 11.71 3.38
CA ILE A 186 6.43 13.03 2.96
C ILE A 186 4.96 13.26 3.36
N SER A 187 4.07 12.30 3.12
CA SER A 187 2.67 12.37 3.52
C SER A 187 2.52 12.54 5.03
N ILE A 188 3.29 11.79 5.83
CA ILE A 188 3.28 11.89 7.30
C ILE A 188 3.78 13.26 7.77
N VAL A 189 4.86 13.77 7.17
CA VAL A 189 5.41 15.10 7.51
C VAL A 189 4.39 16.20 7.20
N ILE A 190 3.70 16.14 6.06
CA ILE A 190 2.65 17.07 5.69
C ILE A 190 1.53 17.06 6.74
N ILE A 191 1.11 15.90 7.20
CA ILE A 191 0.07 15.74 8.22
C ILE A 191 0.53 16.30 9.57
N LEU A 192 1.81 16.13 9.94
CA LEU A 192 2.37 16.60 11.21
C LEU A 192 2.76 18.08 11.23
N LEU A 193 2.97 18.70 10.05
CA LEU A 193 3.43 20.05 9.94
C LEU A 193 2.53 21.08 10.67
N PRO A 194 1.19 21.05 10.54
CA PRO A 194 0.33 21.96 11.29
C PRO A 194 0.50 21.85 12.81
N TYR A 195 0.72 20.62 13.33
CA TYR A 195 0.96 20.43 14.75
C TYR A 195 2.26 21.13 15.20
N ILE A 196 3.35 20.95 14.47
CA ILE A 196 4.64 21.58 14.78
C ILE A 196 4.49 23.08 14.80
N VAL A 197 3.85 23.67 13.79
CA VAL A 197 3.65 25.13 13.65
C VAL A 197 2.74 25.68 14.76
N MET A 198 1.60 25.06 15.01
CA MET A 198 0.64 25.56 15.99
C MET A 198 1.14 25.37 17.43
N ASN A 199 1.79 24.22 17.72
CA ASN A 199 2.30 23.94 19.05
C ASN A 199 3.55 24.77 19.39
N SER A 200 4.26 25.35 18.40
CA SER A 200 5.43 26.19 18.65
C SER A 200 5.11 27.43 19.52
N ARG A 201 3.86 27.91 19.45
CA ARG A 201 3.39 29.02 20.30
C ARG A 201 3.28 28.66 21.78
N ASN A 202 3.01 27.39 22.07
CA ASN A 202 2.82 26.93 23.47
C ASN A 202 4.03 26.20 24.02
N GLU A 203 4.67 25.34 23.18
CA GLU A 203 5.79 24.48 23.58
C GLU A 203 6.89 24.53 22.51
N LEU A 204 7.57 25.68 22.35
CA LEU A 204 8.60 25.87 21.31
C LEU A 204 9.67 24.76 21.34
N GLY A 205 10.18 24.42 22.54
CA GLY A 205 11.22 23.40 22.69
C GLY A 205 10.77 22.01 22.21
N HIS A 206 9.50 21.63 22.46
CA HIS A 206 8.96 20.37 21.95
C HIS A 206 8.78 20.41 20.42
N SER A 207 8.26 21.50 19.89
CA SER A 207 8.05 21.69 18.44
C SER A 207 9.36 21.67 17.67
N LEU A 208 10.41 22.32 18.19
CA LEU A 208 11.75 22.29 17.58
C LEU A 208 12.36 20.88 17.61
N LYS A 209 12.27 20.16 18.73
CA LYS A 209 12.77 18.77 18.82
C LYS A 209 12.01 17.83 17.86
N THR A 210 10.68 17.99 17.77
CA THR A 210 9.85 17.22 16.83
C THR A 210 10.21 17.54 15.39
N ALA A 211 10.34 18.82 15.05
CA ALA A 211 10.78 19.25 13.72
C ALA A 211 12.18 18.71 13.39
N SER A 212 13.14 18.84 14.30
CA SER A 212 14.49 18.30 14.10
C SER A 212 14.47 16.79 13.87
N ALA A 213 13.67 16.05 14.64
CA ALA A 213 13.55 14.59 14.49
C ALA A 213 12.96 14.20 13.12
N LEU A 214 12.09 15.01 12.55
CA LEU A 214 11.48 14.75 11.26
C LEU A 214 12.34 15.25 10.07
N PHE A 215 13.03 16.40 10.18
CA PHE A 215 13.71 16.99 9.05
C PHE A 215 15.21 16.65 8.97
N LEU A 216 15.88 16.41 10.12
CA LEU A 216 17.30 16.09 10.13
C LEU A 216 17.64 14.81 9.34
N PRO A 217 16.85 13.71 9.39
CA PRO A 217 17.14 12.53 8.56
C PRO A 217 17.18 12.84 7.05
N PHE A 218 16.31 13.72 6.54
CA PHE A 218 16.36 14.14 5.14
C PHE A 218 17.67 14.84 4.80
N LEU A 219 18.16 15.73 5.68
CA LEU A 219 19.43 16.42 5.49
C LEU A 219 20.62 15.46 5.50
N LEU A 220 20.57 14.42 6.35
CA LEU A 220 21.60 13.39 6.44
C LEU A 220 21.64 12.47 5.22
N VAL A 221 20.49 12.17 4.62
CA VAL A 221 20.38 11.32 3.43
C VAL A 221 20.67 12.10 2.14
N LEU A 222 20.48 13.41 2.14
CA LEU A 222 20.61 14.26 0.95
C LEU A 222 21.91 14.06 0.15
N PRO A 223 23.11 13.95 0.76
CA PRO A 223 24.34 13.72 0.01
C PRO A 223 24.36 12.39 -0.76
N PHE A 224 23.69 11.37 -0.25
CA PHE A 224 23.62 10.02 -0.84
C PHE A 224 22.49 9.88 -1.86
N ALA A 225 21.40 10.64 -1.69
CA ALA A 225 20.22 10.59 -2.53
C ALA A 225 20.06 11.82 -3.43
N PHE A 226 21.12 12.59 -3.68
CA PHE A 226 21.06 13.86 -4.38
C PHE A 226 20.43 13.73 -5.79
N GLU A 227 20.80 12.69 -6.54
CA GLU A 227 20.24 12.43 -7.88
C GLU A 227 18.73 12.20 -7.82
N VAL A 228 18.26 11.37 -6.87
CA VAL A 228 16.84 11.10 -6.67
C VAL A 228 16.09 12.38 -6.28
N VAL A 229 16.65 13.16 -5.35
CA VAL A 229 16.07 14.42 -4.90
C VAL A 229 16.03 15.45 -6.02
N SER A 230 17.09 15.57 -6.83
CA SER A 230 17.15 16.48 -7.98
C SER A 230 16.11 16.10 -9.04
N THR A 231 15.95 14.80 -9.35
CA THR A 231 14.93 14.31 -10.28
C THR A 231 13.51 14.58 -9.76
N LEU A 232 13.26 14.37 -8.46
CA LEU A 232 12.00 14.68 -7.82
C LEU A 232 11.72 16.19 -7.87
N PHE A 233 12.73 17.03 -7.62
CA PHE A 233 12.59 18.48 -7.70
C PHE A 233 12.28 18.95 -9.13
N GLN A 234 12.97 18.39 -10.13
CA GLN A 234 12.66 18.65 -11.54
C GLN A 234 11.22 18.25 -11.88
N SER A 235 10.74 17.10 -11.37
CA SER A 235 9.36 16.65 -11.58
C SER A 235 8.31 17.57 -10.92
N LEU A 236 8.65 18.23 -9.82
CA LEU A 236 7.80 19.22 -9.17
C LEU A 236 7.64 20.48 -10.03
N VAL A 237 8.70 20.89 -10.72
CA VAL A 237 8.71 22.11 -11.56
C VAL A 237 8.12 21.83 -12.93
N THR A 238 8.22 20.61 -13.42
CA THR A 238 7.70 20.22 -14.73
C THR A 238 6.21 19.90 -14.62
N ARG A 239 5.37 20.77 -15.15
CA ARG A 239 3.92 20.56 -15.21
C ARG A 239 3.63 19.29 -16.01
N LYS A 240 3.11 18.26 -15.35
CA LYS A 240 2.56 17.10 -16.05
C LYS A 240 1.16 17.41 -16.53
N LEU A 241 0.77 16.86 -17.69
CA LEU A 241 -0.61 16.89 -18.11
C LEU A 241 -1.48 16.30 -17.00
N PRO A 242 -2.66 16.90 -16.71
CA PRO A 242 -3.57 16.34 -15.73
C PRO A 242 -3.80 14.85 -16.03
N ILE A 243 -3.76 14.00 -15.02
CA ILE A 243 -4.09 12.59 -15.17
C ILE A 243 -5.53 12.55 -15.67
N GLY A 244 -5.75 12.02 -16.89
CA GLY A 244 -7.05 12.05 -17.56
C GLY A 244 -8.19 11.43 -16.74
N ASP A 245 -7.87 10.41 -15.92
CA ASP A 245 -8.83 9.77 -15.01
C ASP A 245 -8.55 10.22 -13.58
N SER A 246 -9.53 10.85 -12.94
CA SER A 246 -9.47 11.13 -11.52
C SER A 246 -9.66 9.84 -10.73
N TYR A 247 -8.68 9.49 -9.87
CA TYR A 247 -8.81 8.36 -8.95
C TYR A 247 -9.70 8.67 -7.74
N ILE A 248 -10.09 9.95 -7.55
CA ILE A 248 -10.91 10.36 -6.41
C ILE A 248 -12.29 9.70 -6.42
N PRO A 249 -13.06 9.67 -7.52
CA PRO A 249 -14.37 9.00 -7.53
C PRO A 249 -14.29 7.52 -7.19
N GLN A 250 -13.30 6.82 -7.73
CA GLN A 250 -13.08 5.40 -7.40
C GLN A 250 -12.72 5.23 -5.92
N LEU A 251 -11.81 6.05 -5.39
CA LEU A 251 -11.44 6.02 -3.98
C LEU A 251 -12.65 6.27 -3.07
N LEU A 252 -13.51 7.23 -3.42
CA LEU A 252 -14.74 7.53 -2.68
C LEU A 252 -15.72 6.34 -2.72
N SER A 253 -15.81 5.65 -3.86
CA SER A 253 -16.60 4.42 -3.99
C SER A 253 -16.01 3.30 -3.14
N ASP A 254 -14.69 3.06 -3.22
CA ASP A 254 -14.01 1.96 -2.53
C ASP A 254 -13.98 2.14 -1.02
N TYR A 255 -13.80 3.37 -0.54
CA TYR A 255 -13.84 3.68 0.89
C TYR A 255 -15.26 3.71 1.44
N GLY A 256 -16.21 4.09 0.62
CA GLY A 256 -17.63 4.26 0.96
C GLY A 256 -17.98 5.67 1.41
N TYR A 257 -19.15 6.12 0.98
CA TYR A 257 -19.65 7.48 1.31
C TYR A 257 -19.93 7.66 2.80
N LEU A 258 -20.34 6.61 3.50
CA LEU A 258 -20.69 6.70 4.91
C LEU A 258 -19.47 6.97 5.81
N PRO A 259 -18.32 6.29 5.67
CA PRO A 259 -17.09 6.67 6.35
C PRO A 259 -16.67 8.13 6.09
N ILE A 260 -16.87 8.62 4.87
CA ILE A 260 -16.55 10.00 4.49
C ILE A 260 -17.45 11.01 5.20
N ILE A 261 -18.77 10.74 5.25
CA ILE A 261 -19.72 11.56 5.99
C ILE A 261 -19.35 11.59 7.49
N LEU A 262 -19.00 10.43 8.04
CA LEU A 262 -18.53 10.33 9.43
C LEU A 262 -17.25 11.14 9.66
N ALA A 263 -16.30 11.09 8.70
CA ALA A 263 -15.08 11.90 8.77
C ALA A 263 -15.41 13.41 8.77
N PHE A 264 -16.36 13.85 7.94
CA PHE A 264 -16.80 15.23 7.90
C PHE A 264 -17.47 15.66 9.24
N ILE A 265 -18.32 14.82 9.82
CA ILE A 265 -18.91 15.06 11.16
C ILE A 265 -17.78 15.15 12.20
N GLY A 266 -16.77 14.26 12.11
CA GLY A 266 -15.61 14.27 12.99
C GLY A 266 -14.77 15.55 12.87
N VAL A 267 -14.54 16.03 11.65
CA VAL A 267 -13.86 17.32 11.38
C VAL A 267 -14.60 18.45 12.09
N ILE A 268 -15.92 18.56 11.92
CA ILE A 268 -16.74 19.58 12.59
C ILE A 268 -16.63 19.43 14.12
N GLY A 269 -16.86 18.22 14.64
CA GLY A 269 -16.82 17.97 16.08
C GLY A 269 -15.49 18.27 16.73
N LEU A 270 -14.37 17.88 16.11
CA LEU A 270 -13.01 18.17 16.61
C LEU A 270 -12.68 19.66 16.51
N THR A 271 -13.10 20.34 15.43
CA THR A 271 -12.90 21.79 15.27
C THR A 271 -13.67 22.56 16.35
N LEU A 272 -14.91 22.19 16.63
CA LEU A 272 -15.72 22.83 17.66
C LEU A 272 -15.20 22.56 19.08
N ARG A 273 -14.60 21.40 19.34
CA ARG A 273 -13.93 21.11 20.61
C ARG A 273 -12.67 21.94 20.81
N GLY A 274 -12.04 22.34 19.72
CA GLY A 274 -10.81 23.11 19.74
C GLY A 274 -9.61 22.30 20.25
N GLY A 275 -8.58 23.02 20.68
CA GLY A 275 -7.31 22.44 21.13
C GLY A 275 -6.33 22.15 20.00
N ILE A 276 -5.03 22.35 20.26
CA ILE A 276 -3.98 22.26 19.25
C ILE A 276 -3.98 20.90 18.53
N LYS A 277 -4.11 19.80 19.26
CA LYS A 277 -4.08 18.45 18.66
C LYS A 277 -5.23 18.23 17.68
N ASN A 278 -6.45 18.58 18.07
CA ASN A 278 -7.64 18.40 17.24
C ASN A 278 -7.55 19.26 15.97
N ILE A 279 -7.24 20.55 16.13
CA ILE A 279 -7.15 21.47 14.99
C ILE A 279 -5.98 21.08 14.09
N SER A 280 -4.84 20.66 14.64
CA SER A 280 -3.70 20.20 13.84
C SER A 280 -4.01 18.95 13.03
N LEU A 281 -4.77 17.99 13.61
CA LEU A 281 -5.16 16.78 12.89
C LEU A 281 -6.08 17.11 11.71
N VAL A 282 -7.06 17.99 11.93
CA VAL A 282 -7.95 18.48 10.87
C VAL A 282 -7.17 19.26 9.81
N SER A 283 -6.29 20.20 10.24
CA SER A 283 -5.45 20.97 9.32
C SER A 283 -4.48 20.09 8.53
N GLY A 284 -3.96 19.02 9.14
CA GLY A 284 -3.11 18.02 8.45
C GLY A 284 -3.84 17.31 7.33
N LEU A 285 -5.11 16.90 7.56
CA LEU A 285 -5.94 16.34 6.50
C LEU A 285 -6.21 17.36 5.39
N VAL A 286 -6.61 18.59 5.75
CA VAL A 286 -6.90 19.65 4.79
C VAL A 286 -5.67 19.99 3.96
N LEU A 287 -4.49 20.09 4.58
CA LEU A 287 -3.23 20.35 3.88
C LEU A 287 -2.88 19.23 2.89
N LEU A 288 -2.99 17.97 3.33
CA LEU A 288 -2.74 16.82 2.47
C LEU A 288 -3.73 16.80 1.29
N LEU A 289 -5.03 16.88 1.54
CA LEU A 289 -6.05 16.87 0.49
C LEU A 289 -5.93 18.08 -0.45
N GLY A 290 -5.57 19.25 0.08
CA GLY A 290 -5.29 20.45 -0.73
C GLY A 290 -4.13 20.25 -1.69
N MET A 291 -3.04 19.64 -1.23
CA MET A 291 -1.90 19.28 -2.09
C MET A 291 -2.29 18.25 -3.17
N LEU A 292 -3.08 17.24 -2.79
CA LEU A 292 -3.57 16.25 -3.75
C LEU A 292 -4.50 16.88 -4.79
N ALA A 293 -5.36 17.81 -4.38
CA ALA A 293 -6.24 18.56 -5.28
C ALA A 293 -5.44 19.46 -6.25
N LEU A 294 -4.37 20.11 -5.78
CA LEU A 294 -3.47 20.89 -6.65
C LEU A 294 -2.84 20.01 -7.73
N PHE A 295 -2.41 18.79 -7.38
CA PHE A 295 -1.89 17.86 -8.37
C PHE A 295 -2.97 17.44 -9.37
N GLN A 296 -4.14 17.04 -8.88
CA GLN A 296 -5.24 16.58 -9.74
C GLN A 296 -5.74 17.65 -10.71
N VAL A 297 -5.84 18.91 -10.26
CA VAL A 297 -6.43 20.00 -11.06
C VAL A 297 -5.40 20.67 -11.95
N PHE A 298 -4.19 20.88 -11.44
CA PHE A 298 -3.17 21.71 -12.10
C PHE A 298 -1.98 20.90 -12.62
N GLY A 299 -1.88 19.59 -12.31
CA GLY A 299 -0.72 18.76 -12.62
C GLY A 299 0.54 19.18 -11.88
N PHE A 300 0.40 19.93 -10.77
CA PHE A 300 1.52 20.41 -9.98
C PHE A 300 1.81 19.49 -8.81
N GLY A 301 2.96 18.84 -8.82
CA GLY A 301 3.37 17.92 -7.77
C GLY A 301 4.01 16.63 -8.33
N ILE A 302 4.10 15.62 -7.48
CA ILE A 302 4.71 14.31 -7.79
C ILE A 302 3.61 13.24 -7.78
N ASP A 303 3.49 12.51 -8.89
CA ASP A 303 2.48 11.47 -9.09
C ASP A 303 2.48 10.39 -7.98
N SER A 304 3.67 9.89 -7.64
CA SER A 304 3.81 8.89 -6.58
C SER A 304 3.33 9.40 -5.21
N ILE A 305 3.53 10.70 -4.91
CA ILE A 305 3.01 11.32 -3.69
C ILE A 305 1.49 11.48 -3.76
N TYR A 306 0.93 11.78 -4.93
CA TYR A 306 -0.51 11.88 -5.12
C TYR A 306 -1.20 10.56 -4.79
N LEU A 307 -0.83 9.46 -5.46
CA LEU A 307 -1.46 8.15 -5.25
C LEU A 307 -1.30 7.64 -3.80
N ARG A 308 -0.10 7.77 -3.24
CA ARG A 308 0.18 7.31 -1.87
C ARG A 308 -0.44 8.24 -0.83
N GLY A 309 -0.46 9.54 -1.08
CA GLY A 309 -1.15 10.51 -0.22
C GLY A 309 -2.65 10.26 -0.11
N LEU A 310 -3.32 9.78 -1.17
CA LEU A 310 -4.72 9.34 -1.11
C LEU A 310 -4.91 8.23 -0.06
N LEU A 311 -4.00 7.24 -0.01
CA LEU A 311 -4.08 6.15 0.97
C LEU A 311 -3.88 6.65 2.41
N PHE A 312 -2.90 7.54 2.65
CA PHE A 312 -2.70 8.18 3.96
C PHE A 312 -3.89 9.06 4.36
N GLY A 313 -4.47 9.76 3.39
CA GLY A 313 -5.69 10.55 3.56
C GLY A 313 -6.88 9.71 4.02
N THR A 314 -7.10 8.53 3.42
CA THR A 314 -8.18 7.62 3.83
C THR A 314 -7.99 7.07 5.24
N LEU A 315 -6.75 6.72 5.63
CA LEU A 315 -6.46 6.31 7.01
C LEU A 315 -6.75 7.43 8.00
N LEU A 316 -6.35 8.67 7.68
CA LEU A 316 -6.63 9.83 8.52
C LEU A 316 -8.12 10.17 8.57
N MET A 317 -8.84 10.04 7.44
CA MET A 317 -10.29 10.13 7.41
C MET A 317 -10.96 9.06 8.29
N GLY A 318 -10.41 7.84 8.35
CA GLY A 318 -10.85 6.80 9.28
C GLY A 318 -10.73 7.23 10.74
N VAL A 319 -9.59 7.84 11.11
CA VAL A 319 -9.37 8.39 12.45
C VAL A 319 -10.41 9.48 12.78
N LEU A 320 -10.61 10.45 11.87
CA LEU A 320 -11.58 11.54 12.03
C LEU A 320 -13.02 11.05 12.02
N GLY A 321 -13.32 10.07 11.17
CA GLY A 321 -14.63 9.40 11.15
C GLY A 321 -14.97 8.69 12.46
N GLY A 322 -13.95 8.15 13.15
CA GLY A 322 -14.09 7.63 14.50
C GLY A 322 -14.52 8.69 15.50
N ALA A 323 -14.00 9.91 15.40
CA ALA A 323 -14.48 11.05 16.18
C ALA A 323 -15.93 11.36 15.84
N GLY A 324 -16.32 11.37 14.55
CA GLY A 324 -17.69 11.57 14.09
C GLY A 324 -18.66 10.52 14.62
N LEU A 325 -18.28 9.26 14.58
CA LEU A 325 -19.08 8.17 15.14
C LEU A 325 -19.27 8.32 16.66
N ARG A 326 -18.25 8.81 17.37
CA ARG A 326 -18.38 9.14 18.80
C ARG A 326 -19.38 10.27 19.01
N GLU A 327 -19.33 11.36 18.21
CA GLU A 327 -20.31 12.46 18.32
C GLU A 327 -21.74 11.95 18.17
N ILE A 328 -22.01 11.12 17.17
CA ILE A 328 -23.31 10.48 16.98
C ILE A 328 -23.70 9.64 18.21
N GLY A 329 -22.75 8.87 18.76
CA GLY A 329 -22.98 8.03 19.94
C GLY A 329 -23.36 8.83 21.20
N THR A 330 -23.00 10.11 21.26
CA THR A 330 -23.35 11.01 22.39
C THR A 330 -24.64 11.78 22.18
N LEU A 331 -25.29 11.64 21.02
CA LEU A 331 -26.54 12.33 20.74
C LEU A 331 -27.64 11.92 21.74
N ARG A 332 -28.27 12.94 22.31
CA ARG A 332 -29.43 12.82 23.18
C ARG A 332 -30.55 13.72 22.67
N LEU A 333 -31.77 13.26 22.77
CA LEU A 333 -32.89 14.12 22.43
C LEU A 333 -33.04 15.21 23.50
N PRO A 334 -33.41 16.44 23.10
CA PRO A 334 -33.73 17.50 24.03
C PRO A 334 -34.87 17.08 25.00
N GLU A 335 -34.76 17.45 26.27
CA GLU A 335 -35.71 17.06 27.33
C GLU A 335 -37.18 17.42 26.97
N LYS A 336 -37.38 18.54 26.27
CA LYS A 336 -38.71 18.93 25.78
C LYS A 336 -39.34 17.92 24.81
N ILE A 337 -38.51 17.27 24.00
CA ILE A 337 -38.93 16.22 23.06
C ILE A 337 -39.15 14.92 23.83
N VAL A 338 -38.23 14.61 24.75
CA VAL A 338 -38.31 13.42 25.62
C VAL A 338 -39.62 13.41 26.42
N ALA A 339 -40.00 14.55 26.98
CA ALA A 339 -41.23 14.70 27.75
C ALA A 339 -42.51 14.43 26.93
N ARG A 340 -42.45 14.62 25.60
CA ARG A 340 -43.57 14.34 24.68
C ARG A 340 -43.59 12.90 24.17
N LEU A 341 -42.45 12.21 24.20
CA LEU A 341 -42.33 10.82 23.75
C LEU A 341 -42.61 9.89 24.93
N ARG A 342 -43.60 9.00 24.82
CA ARG A 342 -43.93 7.97 25.83
C ARG A 342 -42.85 6.87 25.96
N PHE A 343 -41.65 7.03 25.38
CA PHE A 343 -40.60 6.04 25.35
C PHE A 343 -39.25 6.58 25.88
N PRO A 344 -39.06 6.70 27.21
CA PRO A 344 -37.83 7.23 27.81
C PRO A 344 -36.60 6.39 27.53
N VAL A 345 -36.77 5.08 27.27
CA VAL A 345 -35.65 4.17 26.94
C VAL A 345 -35.07 4.51 25.55
N LEU A 346 -35.91 4.82 24.57
CA LEU A 346 -35.48 5.17 23.21
C LEU A 346 -34.58 6.42 23.20
N THR A 347 -34.92 7.40 24.05
CA THR A 347 -34.15 8.65 24.12
C THR A 347 -32.80 8.50 24.74
N LYS A 348 -32.63 7.59 25.72
CA LYS A 348 -31.37 7.31 26.39
C LYS A 348 -30.37 6.57 25.49
N TYR A 349 -30.87 5.71 24.59
CA TYR A 349 -30.04 4.85 23.75
C TYR A 349 -30.05 5.26 22.27
N LEU A 350 -30.62 6.41 21.91
CA LEU A 350 -30.70 6.87 20.52
C LEU A 350 -29.34 6.90 19.81
N GLY A 351 -28.36 7.57 20.39
CA GLY A 351 -27.01 7.66 19.80
C GLY A 351 -26.35 6.28 19.65
N THR A 352 -26.51 5.42 20.66
CA THR A 352 -25.99 4.05 20.59
C THR A 352 -26.68 3.23 19.51
N GLY A 353 -27.99 3.33 19.40
CA GLY A 353 -28.79 2.66 18.36
C GLY A 353 -28.39 3.12 16.95
N LEU A 354 -28.23 4.43 16.76
CA LEU A 354 -27.76 5.01 15.51
C LEU A 354 -26.33 4.48 15.16
N CYS A 355 -25.41 4.44 16.13
CA CYS A 355 -24.07 3.87 15.89
C CYS A 355 -24.14 2.41 15.45
N ILE A 356 -24.97 1.58 16.08
CA ILE A 356 -25.14 0.16 15.71
C ILE A 356 -25.65 0.04 14.27
N ILE A 357 -26.68 0.83 13.91
CA ILE A 357 -27.24 0.84 12.55
C ILE A 357 -26.17 1.28 11.53
N ILE A 358 -25.47 2.38 11.82
CA ILE A 358 -24.42 2.91 10.96
C ILE A 358 -23.31 1.88 10.76
N ILE A 359 -22.81 1.25 11.84
CA ILE A 359 -21.77 0.23 11.78
C ILE A 359 -22.25 -0.98 10.98
N GLY A 360 -23.46 -1.50 11.30
CA GLY A 360 -24.02 -2.64 10.58
C GLY A 360 -24.17 -2.37 9.08
N PHE A 361 -24.70 -1.21 8.72
CA PHE A 361 -24.85 -0.80 7.33
C PHE A 361 -23.49 -0.61 6.62
N THR A 362 -22.52 0.02 7.30
CA THR A 362 -21.16 0.22 6.76
C THR A 362 -20.49 -1.11 6.46
N LEU A 363 -20.54 -2.07 7.39
CA LEU A 363 -19.93 -3.39 7.20
C LEU A 363 -20.67 -4.23 6.15
N ALA A 364 -22.01 -4.13 6.11
CA ALA A 364 -22.84 -4.83 5.12
C ALA A 364 -22.56 -4.37 3.67
N ILE A 365 -22.10 -3.14 3.49
CA ILE A 365 -21.66 -2.64 2.17
C ILE A 365 -20.18 -2.94 1.93
N ALA A 366 -19.33 -2.66 2.92
CA ALA A 366 -17.87 -2.72 2.74
C ALA A 366 -17.35 -4.15 2.52
N ILE A 367 -17.89 -5.16 3.23
CA ILE A 367 -17.39 -6.54 3.10
C ILE A 367 -17.72 -7.13 1.72
N PRO A 368 -18.98 -7.08 1.21
CA PRO A 368 -19.27 -7.55 -0.14
C PRO A 368 -18.51 -6.79 -1.23
N ALA A 369 -18.33 -5.47 -1.09
CA ALA A 369 -17.54 -4.69 -2.03
C ALA A 369 -16.11 -5.21 -2.12
N ARG A 370 -15.48 -5.56 -0.97
CA ARG A 370 -14.14 -6.13 -0.91
C ARG A 370 -14.04 -7.53 -1.52
N LEU A 371 -15.06 -8.37 -1.29
CA LEU A 371 -15.10 -9.72 -1.86
C LEU A 371 -15.23 -9.70 -3.39
N ASN A 372 -15.78 -8.63 -3.95
CA ASN A 372 -15.99 -8.46 -5.39
C ASN A 372 -14.94 -7.55 -6.06
N GLU A 373 -13.94 -7.07 -5.32
CA GLU A 373 -12.87 -6.23 -5.85
C GLU A 373 -11.98 -7.03 -6.81
N LEU A 374 -11.60 -6.42 -7.92
CA LEU A 374 -10.65 -7.01 -8.85
C LEU A 374 -9.22 -6.86 -8.33
N TYR A 375 -8.59 -7.99 -8.06
CA TYR A 375 -7.15 -8.06 -7.79
C TYR A 375 -6.42 -8.65 -9.00
N TYR A 376 -5.20 -8.19 -9.27
CA TYR A 376 -4.40 -8.75 -10.36
C TYR A 376 -3.79 -10.09 -9.94
N HIS A 377 -4.51 -11.17 -10.02
CA HIS A 377 -3.94 -12.52 -9.94
C HIS A 377 -3.08 -12.77 -11.18
N THR A 378 -1.81 -12.34 -11.13
CA THR A 378 -0.90 -12.31 -12.28
C THR A 378 -0.56 -13.68 -12.83
N ILE A 379 -0.57 -14.71 -11.98
CA ILE A 379 -0.31 -16.11 -12.34
C ILE A 379 -1.35 -17.04 -11.69
N ASP A 380 -1.52 -18.22 -12.25
CA ASP A 380 -2.26 -19.30 -11.60
C ASP A 380 -1.33 -20.48 -11.26
N GLN A 381 -1.91 -21.59 -10.77
CA GLN A 381 -1.16 -22.79 -10.41
C GLN A 381 -0.39 -23.37 -11.61
N THR A 382 -0.97 -23.31 -12.81
CA THR A 382 -0.31 -23.83 -14.02
C THR A 382 0.94 -23.03 -14.36
N ASP A 383 0.84 -21.69 -14.26
CA ASP A 383 1.97 -20.80 -14.47
C ASP A 383 3.06 -21.03 -13.41
N TYR A 384 2.65 -21.13 -12.13
CA TYR A 384 3.58 -21.38 -11.04
C TYR A 384 4.36 -22.68 -11.23
N ASP A 385 3.68 -23.79 -11.55
CA ASP A 385 4.29 -25.10 -11.79
C ASP A 385 5.23 -25.07 -13.02
N ALA A 386 4.85 -24.29 -14.05
CA ALA A 386 5.69 -24.10 -15.22
C ALA A 386 6.97 -23.31 -14.88
N PHE A 387 6.86 -22.24 -14.09
CA PHE A 387 8.01 -21.42 -13.70
C PHE A 387 8.96 -22.16 -12.74
N VAL A 388 8.40 -22.93 -11.79
CA VAL A 388 9.19 -23.82 -10.93
C VAL A 388 9.93 -24.85 -11.77
N TRP A 389 9.25 -25.46 -12.76
CA TRP A 389 9.89 -26.43 -13.64
C TRP A 389 11.03 -25.79 -14.47
N ILE A 390 10.83 -24.55 -14.99
CA ILE A 390 11.89 -23.81 -15.71
C ILE A 390 13.09 -23.61 -14.78
N ARG A 391 12.88 -23.15 -13.54
CA ARG A 391 13.94 -22.96 -12.56
C ARG A 391 14.76 -24.24 -12.34
N ASP A 392 14.07 -25.37 -12.21
CA ASP A 392 14.70 -26.62 -11.79
C ASP A 392 15.31 -27.43 -12.94
N ASN A 393 14.91 -27.16 -14.20
CA ASN A 393 15.29 -27.99 -15.35
C ASN A 393 16.02 -27.24 -16.48
N ILE A 394 15.96 -25.90 -16.53
CA ILE A 394 16.58 -25.12 -17.59
C ILE A 394 17.86 -24.45 -17.07
N GLY A 395 19.00 -24.81 -17.65
CA GLY A 395 20.32 -24.35 -17.24
C GLY A 395 20.53 -22.83 -17.41
N GLU A 396 21.63 -22.33 -16.86
CA GLU A 396 21.99 -20.91 -16.86
C GLU A 396 22.29 -20.37 -18.27
N GLU A 397 22.64 -21.25 -19.21
CA GLU A 397 22.87 -20.88 -20.60
C GLU A 397 21.63 -20.35 -21.32
N TYR A 398 20.43 -20.54 -20.73
CA TYR A 398 19.16 -19.96 -21.16
C TYR A 398 18.76 -18.86 -20.17
N GLY A 399 19.38 -17.69 -20.28
CA GLY A 399 19.30 -16.64 -19.27
C GLY A 399 18.13 -15.69 -19.41
N ARG A 400 17.52 -15.57 -20.64
CA ARG A 400 16.50 -14.56 -20.91
C ARG A 400 15.27 -15.14 -21.60
N ALA A 401 14.08 -14.67 -21.17
CA ALA A 401 12.80 -15.19 -21.64
C ALA A 401 11.92 -14.10 -22.25
N ILE A 402 11.07 -14.53 -23.20
CA ILE A 402 9.90 -13.78 -23.61
C ILE A 402 8.65 -14.42 -22.98
N VAL A 403 7.93 -13.63 -22.21
CA VAL A 403 6.78 -14.03 -21.39
C VAL A 403 5.74 -12.91 -21.49
N ASP A 404 4.45 -13.21 -21.28
CA ASP A 404 3.44 -12.15 -21.17
C ASP A 404 3.89 -11.10 -20.16
N PRO A 405 3.89 -9.79 -20.51
CA PRO A 405 4.41 -8.72 -19.67
C PRO A 405 3.77 -8.65 -18.28
N TRP A 406 2.52 -9.10 -18.12
CA TRP A 406 1.84 -9.16 -16.82
C TRP A 406 2.36 -10.28 -15.92
N LYS A 407 2.87 -11.38 -16.51
CA LYS A 407 3.44 -12.54 -15.79
C LYS A 407 4.95 -12.42 -15.58
N ALA A 408 5.60 -11.50 -16.30
CA ALA A 408 7.05 -11.38 -16.36
C ALA A 408 7.71 -11.18 -14.99
N THR A 409 7.08 -10.41 -14.10
CA THR A 409 7.62 -10.16 -12.76
C THR A 409 7.59 -11.41 -11.88
N ALA A 410 6.50 -12.18 -11.95
CA ALA A 410 6.38 -13.48 -11.26
C ALA A 410 7.35 -14.51 -11.85
N PHE A 411 7.49 -14.54 -13.19
CA PHE A 411 8.46 -15.38 -13.87
C PHE A 411 9.87 -15.17 -13.32
N THR A 412 10.36 -13.93 -13.32
CA THR A 412 11.69 -13.61 -12.79
C THR A 412 11.81 -13.95 -11.31
N ALA A 413 10.82 -13.59 -10.49
CA ALA A 413 10.84 -13.87 -9.05
C ALA A 413 10.94 -15.35 -8.71
N ILE A 414 10.36 -16.23 -9.55
CA ILE A 414 10.34 -17.69 -9.33
C ILE A 414 11.56 -18.35 -9.97
N THR A 415 11.90 -17.97 -11.20
CA THR A 415 12.95 -18.65 -12.00
C THR A 415 14.35 -18.10 -11.78
N GLY A 416 14.49 -16.84 -11.36
CA GLY A 416 15.75 -16.12 -11.32
C GLY A 416 16.24 -15.65 -12.71
N LYS A 417 15.50 -15.90 -13.79
CA LYS A 417 15.90 -15.56 -15.16
C LYS A 417 15.36 -14.21 -15.58
N HIS A 418 16.08 -13.53 -16.49
CA HIS A 418 15.71 -12.23 -17.04
C HIS A 418 14.53 -12.33 -18.02
N VAL A 419 13.88 -11.21 -18.28
CA VAL A 419 12.76 -11.14 -19.24
C VAL A 419 12.97 -10.04 -20.28
N TYR A 420 12.32 -10.18 -21.43
CA TYR A 420 12.38 -9.20 -22.51
C TYR A 420 11.73 -7.88 -22.12
N THR A 421 10.54 -7.96 -21.53
CA THR A 421 9.79 -6.81 -21.04
C THR A 421 8.87 -7.20 -19.90
N ARG A 422 8.46 -6.21 -19.12
CA ARG A 422 7.46 -6.35 -18.06
C ARG A 422 6.51 -5.16 -18.01
N THR A 423 5.30 -5.38 -17.56
CA THR A 423 4.37 -4.30 -17.22
C THR A 423 4.69 -3.80 -15.83
N HIS A 424 4.75 -2.46 -15.65
CA HIS A 424 4.93 -1.83 -14.35
C HIS A 424 3.90 -0.72 -14.11
N LEU A 425 3.77 0.22 -15.05
CA LEU A 425 2.85 1.37 -14.93
C LEU A 425 1.73 1.35 -16.00
N GLY A 426 1.67 0.33 -16.81
CA GLY A 426 0.70 0.20 -17.90
C GLY A 426 1.31 -0.42 -19.17
N PRO A 427 0.50 -0.60 -20.20
CA PRO A 427 0.95 -1.20 -21.45
C PRO A 427 2.03 -0.34 -22.13
N THR A 428 3.05 -1.00 -22.65
CA THR A 428 4.13 -0.40 -23.42
C THR A 428 4.09 -0.90 -24.86
N ALA A 429 4.72 -0.18 -25.81
CA ALA A 429 4.83 -0.63 -27.20
C ALA A 429 5.54 -2.00 -27.31
N ILE A 430 6.61 -2.20 -26.54
CA ILE A 430 7.33 -3.48 -26.47
C ILE A 430 6.44 -4.56 -25.83
N GLY A 431 5.64 -4.21 -24.82
CA GLY A 431 4.67 -5.13 -24.22
C GLY A 431 3.60 -5.58 -25.22
N ALA A 432 3.08 -4.67 -26.02
CA ALA A 432 2.12 -4.99 -27.08
C ALA A 432 2.75 -5.88 -28.17
N GLN A 433 3.99 -5.59 -28.58
CA GLN A 433 4.76 -6.43 -29.51
C GLN A 433 4.98 -7.84 -28.94
N THR A 434 5.31 -7.95 -27.66
CA THR A 434 5.47 -9.23 -26.97
C THR A 434 4.17 -10.04 -26.98
N GLN A 435 3.06 -9.43 -26.66
CA GLN A 435 1.75 -10.10 -26.67
C GLN A 435 1.35 -10.51 -28.09
N HIS A 436 1.62 -9.68 -29.10
CA HIS A 436 1.41 -10.03 -30.50
C HIS A 436 2.24 -11.26 -30.88
N PHE A 437 3.55 -11.26 -30.58
CA PHE A 437 4.43 -12.39 -30.85
C PHE A 437 3.88 -13.69 -30.21
N LEU A 438 3.46 -13.63 -28.95
CA LEU A 438 2.96 -14.81 -28.23
C LEU A 438 1.59 -15.30 -28.77
N ARG A 439 0.75 -14.40 -29.30
CA ARG A 439 -0.58 -14.76 -29.86
C ARG A 439 -0.49 -15.35 -31.25
N ASP A 440 0.28 -14.73 -32.10
CA ASP A 440 0.26 -15.08 -33.54
C ASP A 440 1.19 -16.25 -33.89
N GLY A 441 1.90 -16.81 -32.88
CA GLY A 441 2.77 -17.96 -33.09
C GLY A 441 3.86 -17.71 -34.08
N SER A 442 4.39 -16.48 -34.06
CA SER A 442 5.30 -15.96 -35.07
C SER A 442 6.46 -16.89 -35.38
N ALA A 443 6.70 -17.13 -36.66
CA ALA A 443 7.93 -17.73 -37.15
C ALA A 443 9.16 -16.79 -36.98
N ASP A 444 8.99 -15.63 -36.33
CA ASP A 444 9.99 -14.58 -36.19
C ASP A 444 11.03 -14.92 -35.13
N THR A 445 11.95 -15.80 -35.48
CA THR A 445 13.14 -16.09 -34.63
C THR A 445 14.15 -14.96 -34.64
N GLU A 446 14.08 -14.01 -35.58
CA GLU A 446 14.97 -12.86 -35.63
C GLU A 446 14.80 -12.00 -34.37
N LEU A 447 13.55 -11.71 -33.96
CA LEU A 447 13.23 -11.04 -32.70
C LEU A 447 13.89 -11.74 -31.52
N LEU A 448 13.84 -13.06 -31.46
CA LEU A 448 14.44 -13.85 -30.37
C LEU A 448 15.96 -13.75 -30.37
N ARG A 449 16.59 -13.85 -31.54
CA ARG A 449 18.04 -13.81 -31.71
C ARG A 449 18.62 -12.41 -31.44
N GLU A 450 18.01 -11.37 -32.01
CA GLU A 450 18.44 -9.98 -31.78
C GLU A 450 18.40 -9.55 -30.31
N ASN A 451 17.41 -10.05 -29.57
CA ASN A 451 17.22 -9.70 -28.18
C ASN A 451 17.77 -10.77 -27.20
N GLN A 452 18.53 -11.76 -27.72
CA GLN A 452 19.12 -12.84 -26.93
C GLN A 452 18.12 -13.62 -26.08
N LEU A 453 16.89 -13.79 -26.61
CA LEU A 453 15.81 -14.50 -25.94
C LEU A 453 15.93 -16.00 -26.23
N SER A 454 16.09 -16.78 -25.20
CA SER A 454 16.34 -18.21 -25.31
C SER A 454 15.18 -19.08 -24.82
N ILE A 455 14.27 -18.50 -24.06
CA ILE A 455 13.07 -19.16 -23.50
C ILE A 455 11.83 -18.42 -23.99
N VAL A 456 10.82 -19.17 -24.42
CA VAL A 456 9.48 -18.65 -24.76
C VAL A 456 8.45 -19.33 -23.87
N TYR A 457 7.65 -18.54 -23.16
CA TYR A 457 6.49 -19.02 -22.42
C TYR A 457 5.22 -18.47 -23.05
N THR A 458 4.40 -19.33 -23.61
CA THR A 458 3.34 -18.92 -24.56
C THR A 458 2.00 -18.60 -23.92
N ARG A 459 1.79 -18.95 -22.63
CA ARG A 459 0.50 -18.74 -21.97
C ARG A 459 0.30 -17.29 -21.56
N LEU A 460 -0.71 -16.63 -22.14
CA LEU A 460 -1.04 -15.23 -21.89
C LEU A 460 -1.72 -15.02 -20.53
N PHE A 461 -1.77 -13.77 -20.09
CA PHE A 461 -2.39 -13.36 -18.82
C PHE A 461 -3.89 -13.71 -18.76
N ASP A 462 -4.63 -13.54 -19.87
CA ASP A 462 -6.04 -13.90 -20.00
C ASP A 462 -6.32 -15.42 -20.08
N GLY A 463 -5.26 -16.24 -19.94
CA GLY A 463 -5.33 -17.69 -20.05
C GLY A 463 -5.40 -18.21 -21.48
N GLN A 464 -5.42 -17.35 -22.48
CA GLN A 464 -5.36 -17.78 -23.89
C GLN A 464 -4.03 -18.46 -24.17
N GLN A 465 -4.06 -19.41 -25.08
CA GLN A 465 -2.90 -20.16 -25.56
C GLN A 465 -2.98 -20.27 -27.06
N ASN A 466 -1.87 -20.03 -27.73
CA ASN A 466 -1.75 -20.44 -29.11
C ASN A 466 -1.34 -21.90 -29.19
N MET A 467 -2.28 -22.77 -29.54
CA MET A 467 -2.04 -24.24 -29.60
C MET A 467 -1.11 -24.62 -30.77
N GLU A 468 -0.92 -23.73 -31.74
CA GLU A 468 -0.06 -23.95 -32.90
C GLU A 468 1.30 -23.25 -32.77
N PHE A 469 1.54 -22.60 -31.60
CA PHE A 469 2.80 -21.90 -31.38
C PHE A 469 3.99 -22.84 -31.57
N GLY A 470 4.94 -22.42 -32.37
CA GLY A 470 6.17 -23.18 -32.64
C GLY A 470 6.01 -24.39 -33.56
N SER A 471 4.78 -24.82 -33.91
CA SER A 471 4.56 -25.99 -34.80
C SER A 471 5.18 -25.82 -36.19
N ALA A 472 5.26 -24.58 -36.68
CA ALA A 472 5.85 -24.21 -37.98
C ALA A 472 7.27 -23.64 -37.86
N ASN A 473 7.83 -23.53 -36.64
CA ASN A 473 9.14 -22.92 -36.43
C ASN A 473 10.20 -23.97 -36.08
N PRO A 474 11.10 -24.33 -37.05
CA PRO A 474 12.11 -25.35 -36.85
C PRO A 474 13.17 -24.99 -35.81
N ASP A 475 13.30 -23.71 -35.48
CA ASP A 475 14.29 -23.19 -34.53
C ASP A 475 13.82 -23.31 -33.06
N LEU A 476 12.53 -23.59 -32.84
CA LEU A 476 11.98 -23.76 -31.50
C LEU A 476 11.76 -25.24 -31.15
N VAL A 477 12.13 -25.59 -29.93
CA VAL A 477 11.89 -26.94 -29.37
C VAL A 477 10.97 -26.82 -28.16
N GLU A 478 9.80 -27.45 -28.23
CA GLU A 478 8.93 -27.57 -27.07
C GLU A 478 9.56 -28.57 -26.08
N VAL A 479 9.97 -28.09 -24.90
CA VAL A 479 10.56 -28.92 -23.84
C VAL A 479 9.55 -29.34 -22.81
N LYS A 480 8.48 -28.56 -22.67
CA LYS A 480 7.31 -28.84 -21.86
C LYS A 480 6.16 -28.01 -22.42
N ARG A 481 4.92 -28.41 -22.18
CA ARG A 481 3.72 -27.68 -22.64
C ARG A 481 3.85 -26.17 -22.34
N ASN A 482 3.71 -25.36 -23.36
CA ASN A 482 3.86 -23.90 -23.36
C ASN A 482 5.29 -23.37 -23.09
N ILE A 483 6.29 -24.22 -23.05
CA ILE A 483 7.69 -23.82 -22.83
C ILE A 483 8.52 -24.26 -24.00
N TYR A 484 9.07 -23.30 -24.72
CA TYR A 484 9.92 -23.52 -25.88
C TYR A 484 11.31 -22.97 -25.62
N LEU A 485 12.31 -23.63 -26.14
CA LEU A 485 13.70 -23.16 -26.18
C LEU A 485 14.10 -22.87 -27.63
N LEU A 486 14.80 -21.75 -27.80
CA LEU A 486 15.47 -21.44 -29.08
C LEU A 486 16.68 -22.36 -29.24
N LYS A 487 16.76 -23.06 -30.37
CA LYS A 487 17.95 -23.86 -30.73
C LYS A 487 19.16 -22.95 -30.88
N LYS A 488 20.26 -23.37 -30.29
CA LYS A 488 21.55 -22.68 -30.40
C LYS A 488 22.15 -22.83 -31.78
#